data_fcc4b620ada4cdff5717becac8de1b62
#
_entry.id   fcc4b620ada4cdff5717becac8de1b62
#
_cell.length_a   1.000
_cell.length_b   1.000
_cell.length_c   1.000
_cell.angle_alpha   90.00
_cell.angle_beta   90.00
_cell.angle_gamma   90.00
#
_symmetry.space_group_name_H-M   'P 1'
#
loop_
_entity.id
_entity.type
_entity.pdbx_description
1 polymer ?
#
loop_
_entity_poly.entity_id
_entity_poly.type
_entity_poly.pdbx_seq_one_letter_code
_entity_poly.pdbx_strand_id
1 'polypeptide(L)'
;MPEKRHTALRKFNRSVFNPLIKLIAGRFLYALVRHTGRRSGKAYATPVVAARQEDSIFIPLPYGADTDWLLNVLAWGGCAVMHQGTLYSAGQPELVDPAAALPAFSPVFQKAFQRSKIEQYLRLKIQA
;
A
#
# COMPACT_ATOMS: atom_id res chain seq x y z
N MET A 1 -15.42 -13.81 -7.49
CA MET A 1 -16.45 -12.85 -7.29
C MET A 1 -15.92 -11.50 -6.89
N PRO A 2 -15.54 -10.73 -7.90
CA PRO A 2 -14.89 -9.45 -7.63
C PRO A 2 -15.71 -8.48 -6.79
N GLU A 3 -17.00 -8.34 -7.09
CA GLU A 3 -17.84 -7.40 -6.35
C GLU A 3 -17.95 -7.74 -4.87
N LYS A 4 -18.22 -8.99 -4.59
CA LYS A 4 -18.33 -9.45 -3.22
C LYS A 4 -17.05 -9.24 -2.44
N ARG A 5 -15.93 -9.50 -3.11
CA ARG A 5 -14.62 -9.32 -2.55
C ARG A 5 -14.35 -7.84 -2.25
N HIS A 6 -14.68 -6.95 -3.19
CA HIS A 6 -14.50 -5.53 -3.00
C HIS A 6 -15.32 -5.00 -1.84
N THR A 7 -16.56 -5.47 -1.70
CA THR A 7 -17.42 -5.05 -0.59
C THR A 7 -16.82 -5.48 0.74
N ALA A 8 -16.33 -6.71 0.82
CA ALA A 8 -15.73 -7.22 2.04
C ALA A 8 -14.46 -6.42 2.39
N LEU A 9 -13.65 -6.12 1.41
CA LEU A 9 -12.43 -5.35 1.64
C LEU A 9 -12.73 -3.93 2.11
N ARG A 10 -13.75 -3.29 1.57
CA ARG A 10 -14.13 -1.96 2.02
C ARG A 10 -14.57 -1.95 3.47
N LYS A 11 -15.41 -2.92 3.86
CA LYS A 11 -15.84 -3.04 5.25
C LYS A 11 -14.66 -3.30 6.15
N PHE A 12 -13.78 -4.18 5.72
CA PHE A 12 -12.59 -4.51 6.46
C PHE A 12 -11.70 -3.27 6.64
N ASN A 13 -11.52 -2.49 5.59
CA ASN A 13 -10.76 -1.26 5.65
C ASN A 13 -11.31 -0.30 6.69
N ARG A 14 -12.62 -0.11 6.73
CA ARG A 14 -13.21 0.80 7.69
C ARG A 14 -13.01 0.35 9.12
N SER A 15 -13.18 -0.94 9.38
CA SER A 15 -13.14 -1.44 10.74
C SER A 15 -11.73 -1.67 11.26
N VAL A 16 -10.80 -2.04 10.37
CA VAL A 16 -9.44 -2.40 10.77
C VAL A 16 -8.45 -1.29 10.49
N PHE A 17 -8.56 -0.65 9.35
CA PHE A 17 -7.60 0.35 8.90
C PHE A 17 -7.82 1.73 9.48
N ASN A 18 -9.05 2.03 9.90
CA ASN A 18 -9.35 3.35 10.46
C ASN A 18 -8.46 3.74 11.64
N PRO A 19 -8.15 2.84 12.59
CA PRO A 19 -7.25 3.23 13.68
C PRO A 19 -5.87 3.64 13.19
N LEU A 20 -5.35 2.94 12.18
CA LEU A 20 -4.07 3.31 11.60
C LEU A 20 -4.13 4.65 10.88
N ILE A 21 -5.20 4.87 10.14
CA ILE A 21 -5.38 6.13 9.42
C ILE A 21 -5.48 7.29 10.40
N LYS A 22 -6.21 7.14 11.50
CA LYS A 22 -6.30 8.17 12.52
C LYS A 22 -4.94 8.48 13.11
N LEU A 23 -4.15 7.44 13.36
CA LEU A 23 -2.83 7.61 13.94
C LEU A 23 -1.90 8.39 13.04
N ILE A 24 -2.01 8.20 11.73
CA ILE A 24 -1.06 8.77 10.77
C ILE A 24 -1.63 9.93 9.96
N ALA A 25 -2.91 10.25 10.10
CA ALA A 25 -3.60 11.21 9.23
C ALA A 25 -2.89 12.56 9.14
N GLY A 26 -2.32 13.03 10.24
CA GLY A 26 -1.61 14.31 10.26
C GLY A 26 -0.15 14.20 9.86
N ARG A 27 0.32 13.04 9.47
CA ARG A 27 1.74 12.79 9.23
C ARG A 27 2.08 12.65 7.75
N PHE A 28 1.09 12.79 6.87
CA PHE A 28 1.30 12.74 5.41
C PHE A 28 1.89 11.43 4.92
N LEU A 29 1.63 10.32 5.64
CA LEU A 29 2.04 8.99 5.18
C LEU A 29 1.02 8.35 4.26
N TYR A 30 -0.16 8.96 4.16
CA TYR A 30 -1.22 8.47 3.31
C TYR A 30 -0.85 8.66 1.85
N ALA A 31 -1.05 7.63 1.05
CA ALA A 31 -0.74 7.68 -0.37
C ALA A 31 -1.91 7.12 -1.16
N LEU A 32 -1.93 7.40 -2.46
CA LEU A 32 -2.95 6.88 -3.36
C LEU A 32 -2.25 6.07 -4.44
N VAL A 33 -2.56 4.77 -4.48
CA VAL A 33 -2.03 3.89 -5.52
C VAL A 33 -2.99 3.92 -6.69
N ARG A 34 -2.49 4.36 -7.85
CA ARG A 34 -3.26 4.33 -9.08
C ARG A 34 -2.87 3.08 -9.86
N HIS A 35 -3.80 2.17 -10.00
CA HIS A 35 -3.53 0.89 -10.61
C HIS A 35 -4.55 0.59 -11.69
N THR A 36 -4.23 -0.39 -12.52
CA THR A 36 -5.06 -0.80 -13.65
C THR A 36 -5.58 -2.19 -13.41
N GLY A 37 -6.87 -2.39 -13.62
CA GLY A 37 -7.48 -3.70 -13.46
C GLY A 37 -6.82 -4.72 -14.38
N ARG A 38 -6.37 -5.83 -13.81
CA ARG A 38 -5.66 -6.85 -14.56
C ARG A 38 -6.56 -7.58 -15.55
N ARG A 39 -7.86 -7.48 -15.38
CA ARG A 39 -8.84 -8.10 -16.27
C ARG A 39 -9.59 -7.07 -17.09
N SER A 40 -10.03 -5.99 -16.47
CA SER A 40 -10.89 -5.00 -17.12
C SER A 40 -10.13 -3.91 -17.85
N GLY A 41 -8.88 -3.66 -17.48
CA GLY A 41 -8.13 -2.53 -17.99
C GLY A 41 -8.59 -1.18 -17.46
N LYS A 42 -9.51 -1.17 -16.53
CA LYS A 42 -10.02 0.08 -15.97
C LYS A 42 -9.05 0.66 -14.97
N ALA A 43 -9.10 1.98 -14.83
CA ALA A 43 -8.28 2.70 -13.86
C ALA A 43 -8.95 2.69 -12.49
N TYR A 44 -8.16 2.42 -11.47
CA TYR A 44 -8.62 2.43 -10.08
C TYR A 44 -7.64 3.21 -9.23
N ALA A 45 -8.11 3.64 -8.06
CA ALA A 45 -7.27 4.30 -7.08
C ALA A 45 -7.58 3.74 -5.70
N THR A 46 -6.55 3.37 -4.96
CA THR A 46 -6.71 2.78 -3.64
C THR A 46 -5.84 3.54 -2.63
N PRO A 47 -6.42 4.05 -1.55
CA PRO A 47 -5.65 4.70 -0.51
C PRO A 47 -4.87 3.69 0.33
N VAL A 48 -3.62 4.02 0.59
CA VAL A 48 -2.73 3.16 1.38
C VAL A 48 -1.84 4.03 2.26
N VAL A 49 -1.21 3.40 3.23
CA VAL A 49 -0.10 4.01 3.96
C VAL A 49 1.17 3.74 3.18
N ALA A 50 2.05 4.73 3.08
CA ALA A 50 3.29 4.54 2.36
C ALA A 50 4.40 5.37 2.99
N ALA A 51 5.62 4.90 2.83
CA ALA A 51 6.81 5.66 3.19
C ALA A 51 7.84 5.49 2.11
N ARG A 52 8.55 6.57 1.83
CA ARG A 52 9.62 6.56 0.85
C ARG A 52 10.96 6.50 1.55
N GLN A 53 11.86 5.68 1.04
CA GLN A 53 13.25 5.66 1.48
C GLN A 53 14.11 5.53 0.23
N GLU A 54 14.86 6.57 -0.06
CA GLU A 54 15.66 6.67 -1.28
C GLU A 54 14.78 6.50 -2.52
N ASP A 55 15.02 5.50 -3.36
CA ASP A 55 14.23 5.28 -4.56
C ASP A 55 13.16 4.22 -4.38
N SER A 56 12.87 3.85 -3.14
CA SER A 56 11.88 2.82 -2.84
C SER A 56 10.69 3.40 -2.11
N ILE A 57 9.51 2.84 -2.38
CA ILE A 57 8.29 3.12 -1.65
C ILE A 57 7.85 1.83 -0.98
N PHE A 58 7.59 1.90 0.32
CA PHE A 58 7.14 0.76 1.10
C PHE A 58 5.70 0.95 1.53
N ILE A 59 4.89 -0.07 1.36
CA ILE A 59 3.46 -0.05 1.68
C ILE A 59 3.14 -1.26 2.54
N PRO A 60 2.63 -1.06 3.77
CA PRO A 60 2.22 -2.19 4.60
C PRO A 60 0.99 -2.88 4.02
N LEU A 61 0.91 -4.17 4.20
CA LEU A 61 -0.17 -5.00 3.67
C LEU A 61 -0.97 -5.62 4.82
N PRO A 62 -1.82 -4.83 5.49
CA PRO A 62 -2.56 -5.35 6.65
C PRO A 62 -3.56 -6.45 6.31
N TYR A 63 -3.95 -6.55 5.05
CA TYR A 63 -4.91 -7.55 4.60
C TYR A 63 -4.25 -8.68 3.82
N GLY A 64 -2.92 -8.75 3.83
CA GLY A 64 -2.19 -9.79 3.13
C GLY A 64 -1.94 -9.45 1.67
N ALA A 65 -1.54 -10.46 0.92
CA ALA A 65 -1.00 -10.27 -0.42
C ALA A 65 -2.01 -10.62 -1.52
N ASP A 66 -3.29 -10.77 -1.20
CA ASP A 66 -4.29 -11.16 -2.20
C ASP A 66 -5.36 -10.10 -2.44
N THR A 67 -5.15 -8.88 -2.00
CA THR A 67 -6.08 -7.78 -2.31
C THR A 67 -6.05 -7.45 -3.80
N ASP A 68 -7.17 -6.98 -4.31
CA ASP A 68 -7.27 -6.71 -5.74
C ASP A 68 -6.28 -5.65 -6.22
N TRP A 69 -6.10 -4.58 -5.45
CA TRP A 69 -5.17 -3.55 -5.90
C TRP A 69 -3.74 -4.08 -6.02
N LEU A 70 -3.33 -4.91 -5.08
CA LEU A 70 -1.99 -5.48 -5.11
C LEU A 70 -1.84 -6.45 -6.26
N LEU A 71 -2.84 -7.31 -6.47
CA LEU A 71 -2.80 -8.24 -7.60
C LEU A 71 -2.74 -7.50 -8.92
N ASN A 72 -3.44 -6.38 -9.04
CA ASN A 72 -3.34 -5.55 -10.23
C ASN A 72 -1.93 -5.00 -10.44
N VAL A 73 -1.33 -4.48 -9.36
CA VAL A 73 0.03 -3.95 -9.42
C VAL A 73 1.01 -5.04 -9.84
N LEU A 74 0.89 -6.21 -9.23
CA LEU A 74 1.79 -7.33 -9.56
C LEU A 74 1.62 -7.78 -11.01
N ALA A 75 0.38 -7.83 -11.49
CA ALA A 75 0.11 -8.27 -12.85
C ALA A 75 0.70 -7.32 -13.90
N TRP A 76 0.62 -6.01 -13.65
CA TRP A 76 1.16 -5.01 -14.57
C TRP A 76 2.63 -4.72 -14.34
N GLY A 77 3.20 -5.16 -13.23
CA GLY A 77 4.59 -4.90 -12.91
C GLY A 77 4.84 -3.48 -12.44
N GLY A 78 3.81 -2.77 -12.04
CA GLY A 78 3.97 -1.40 -11.57
C GLY A 78 2.65 -0.66 -11.45
N CYS A 79 2.78 0.60 -11.06
CA CYS A 79 1.64 1.48 -10.84
C CYS A 79 2.14 2.92 -10.71
N ALA A 80 1.22 3.85 -10.49
CA ALA A 80 1.58 5.20 -10.09
C ALA A 80 1.20 5.39 -8.63
N VAL A 81 2.02 6.13 -7.89
CA VAL A 81 1.77 6.40 -6.48
C VAL A 81 1.80 7.90 -6.26
N MET A 82 0.69 8.46 -5.78
CA MET A 82 0.62 9.85 -5.36
C MET A 82 0.97 9.90 -3.89
N HIS A 83 2.06 10.58 -3.56
CA HIS A 83 2.54 10.67 -2.19
C HIS A 83 3.04 12.08 -1.92
N GLN A 84 2.46 12.72 -0.91
CA GLN A 84 2.84 14.07 -0.50
C GLN A 84 2.87 15.05 -1.67
N GLY A 85 1.84 14.99 -2.50
CA GLY A 85 1.69 15.92 -3.61
C GLY A 85 2.49 15.58 -4.87
N THR A 86 3.27 14.52 -4.84
CA THR A 86 4.07 14.11 -5.99
C THR A 86 3.55 12.78 -6.55
N LEU A 87 3.41 12.71 -7.85
CA LEU A 87 3.01 11.48 -8.52
C LEU A 87 4.27 10.76 -9.00
N TYR A 88 4.49 9.57 -8.47
CA TYR A 88 5.64 8.75 -8.85
C TYR A 88 5.19 7.62 -9.77
N SER A 89 6.00 7.36 -10.79
CA SER A 89 5.89 6.11 -11.53
C SER A 89 6.72 5.09 -10.77
N ALA A 90 6.13 3.95 -10.43
CA ALA A 90 6.78 2.96 -9.59
C ALA A 90 6.63 1.58 -10.21
N GLY A 91 7.70 0.81 -10.15
CA GLY A 91 7.73 -0.51 -10.76
C GLY A 91 8.46 -1.51 -9.88
N GLN A 92 8.78 -2.65 -10.49
CA GLN A 92 9.50 -3.74 -9.82
C GLN A 92 8.88 -4.09 -8.46
N PRO A 93 7.56 -4.39 -8.43
CA PRO A 93 6.91 -4.70 -7.16
C PRO A 93 7.49 -5.98 -6.55
N GLU A 94 7.75 -5.92 -5.25
CA GLU A 94 8.34 -7.03 -4.53
C GLU A 94 7.73 -7.11 -3.14
N LEU A 95 7.32 -8.30 -2.73
CA LEU A 95 6.86 -8.51 -1.36
C LEU A 95 8.09 -8.69 -0.47
N VAL A 96 8.12 -7.92 0.62
CA VAL A 96 9.26 -7.95 1.53
C VAL A 96 8.77 -8.13 2.96
N ASP A 97 9.69 -8.53 3.83
CA ASP A 97 9.37 -8.75 5.23
C ASP A 97 9.52 -7.45 6.04
N PRO A 98 9.11 -7.46 7.32
CA PRO A 98 9.22 -6.26 8.14
C PRO A 98 10.64 -5.72 8.26
N ALA A 99 11.65 -6.59 8.29
CA ALA A 99 13.02 -6.13 8.45
C ALA A 99 13.46 -5.24 7.30
N ALA A 100 12.95 -5.51 6.10
CA ALA A 100 13.28 -4.69 4.94
C ALA A 100 12.49 -3.39 4.90
N ALA A 101 11.24 -3.40 5.38
CA ALA A 101 10.32 -2.28 5.20
C ALA A 101 10.29 -1.30 6.38
N LEU A 102 10.38 -1.81 7.61
CA LEU A 102 10.20 -0.97 8.79
C LEU A 102 11.18 0.20 8.88
N PRO A 103 12.45 0.07 8.46
CA PRO A 103 13.35 1.22 8.54
C PRO A 103 12.88 2.47 7.79
N ALA A 104 11.98 2.33 6.82
CA ALA A 104 11.44 3.47 6.10
C ALA A 104 10.41 4.25 6.92
N PHE A 105 9.92 3.68 8.01
CA PHE A 105 8.89 4.30 8.84
C PHE A 105 9.47 4.77 10.16
N SER A 106 8.84 5.78 10.75
CA SER A 106 9.27 6.27 12.06
C SER A 106 8.99 5.22 13.14
N PRO A 107 9.69 5.31 14.30
CA PRO A 107 9.50 4.32 15.36
C PRO A 107 8.05 4.19 15.84
N VAL A 108 7.30 5.29 15.85
CA VAL A 108 5.89 5.25 16.25
C VAL A 108 5.09 4.34 15.32
N PHE A 109 5.32 4.48 14.02
CA PHE A 109 4.61 3.67 13.04
C PHE A 109 5.10 2.24 13.02
N GLN A 110 6.40 2.04 13.23
CA GLN A 110 6.93 0.69 13.35
C GLN A 110 6.23 -0.08 14.47
N LYS A 111 6.06 0.56 15.61
CA LYS A 111 5.36 -0.06 16.73
C LYS A 111 3.90 -0.35 16.41
N ALA A 112 3.24 0.59 15.73
CA ALA A 112 1.84 0.41 15.35
C ALA A 112 1.68 -0.79 14.41
N PHE A 113 2.58 -0.92 13.44
CA PHE A 113 2.52 -2.03 12.50
C PHE A 113 2.81 -3.36 13.17
N GLN A 114 3.76 -3.37 14.10
CA GLN A 114 4.08 -4.58 14.86
C GLN A 114 2.91 -5.01 15.74
N ARG A 115 2.24 -4.04 16.37
CA ARG A 115 1.06 -4.31 17.17
C ARG A 115 -0.08 -4.89 16.33
N SER A 116 -0.23 -4.38 15.13
CA SER A 116 -1.26 -4.86 14.19
C SER A 116 -0.83 -6.15 13.49
N LYS A 117 0.36 -6.66 13.80
CA LYS A 117 0.89 -7.91 13.24
C LYS A 117 0.94 -7.89 11.72
N ILE A 118 1.36 -6.75 11.16
CA ILE A 118 1.56 -6.65 9.72
C ILE A 118 2.91 -7.26 9.39
N GLU A 119 2.87 -8.38 8.68
CA GLU A 119 4.07 -9.15 8.40
C GLU A 119 4.53 -9.07 6.96
N GLN A 120 3.71 -8.50 6.07
CA GLN A 120 4.05 -8.37 4.67
C GLN A 120 3.96 -6.92 4.23
N TYR A 121 4.90 -6.54 3.39
CA TYR A 121 4.99 -5.18 2.85
C TYR A 121 5.27 -5.27 1.36
N LEU A 122 4.81 -4.27 0.63
CA LEU A 122 5.13 -4.13 -0.79
C LEU A 122 6.24 -3.09 -0.93
N ARG A 123 7.28 -3.45 -1.64
CA ARG A 123 8.31 -2.51 -2.04
C ARG A 123 8.14 -2.21 -3.52
N LEU A 124 8.12 -0.93 -3.85
CA LEU A 124 8.08 -0.46 -5.23
C LEU A 124 9.32 0.40 -5.46
N LYS A 125 9.86 0.33 -6.66
CA LYS A 125 11.01 1.14 -7.02
C LYS A 125 10.54 2.32 -7.86
N ILE A 126 10.92 3.52 -7.47
CA ILE A 126 10.60 4.73 -8.22
C ILE A 126 11.40 4.71 -9.51
N GLN A 127 10.72 4.97 -10.61
CA GLN A 127 11.32 4.97 -11.93
C GLN A 127 11.56 6.39 -12.41
N ALA A 128 12.71 6.59 -12.95
CA ALA A 128 13.11 7.90 -13.45
C ALA A 128 12.36 8.30 -14.71
#